data_fdb88f68a20ff5beb7b9800f5832522d
#
_entry.id   fdb88f68a20ff5beb7b9800f5832522d
#
_cell.length_a   1.000
_cell.length_b   1.000
_cell.length_c   1.000
_cell.angle_alpha   90.00
_cell.angle_beta   90.00
_cell.angle_gamma   90.00
#
_symmetry.space_group_name_H-M   'P 1'
#
loop_
_entity.id
_entity.type
_entity.pdbx_description
1 polymer ?
#
loop_
_entity_poly.entity_id
_entity_poly.type
_entity_poly.pdbx_seq_one_letter_code
_entity_poly.pdbx_strand_id
1 'polypeptide(L)'
;MRVEQFHVKNQFVLRDDQGNTFFQSYNSIIVKRDINGVITLGNDWDYSKTTGRYRNLFLNETKQETEKKIASGIYKIDKNL
;
A
#
# COMPACT_ATOMS: atom_id res chain seq x y z
N MET A 1 -16.09 -0.33 8.05
CA MET A 1 -14.83 -0.74 7.40
C MET A 1 -14.95 -2.15 6.87
N ARG A 2 -14.44 -2.37 5.70
CA ARG A 2 -14.48 -3.66 5.03
C ARG A 2 -13.06 -4.21 4.89
N VAL A 3 -12.88 -5.49 5.23
CA VAL A 3 -11.57 -6.15 5.16
C VAL A 3 -11.71 -7.39 4.31
N GLU A 4 -10.84 -7.54 3.31
CA GLU A 4 -10.80 -8.70 2.42
C GLU A 4 -9.38 -9.23 2.34
N GLN A 5 -9.24 -10.55 2.24
CA GLN A 5 -7.94 -11.15 1.97
C GLN A 5 -7.50 -10.77 0.56
N PHE A 6 -6.23 -10.39 0.41
CA PHE A 6 -5.66 -10.00 -0.88
C PHE A 6 -4.74 -11.11 -1.38
N HIS A 7 -5.26 -11.97 -2.23
CA HIS A 7 -4.61 -13.13 -2.86
C HIS A 7 -4.25 -14.25 -1.89
N VAL A 8 -3.49 -13.98 -0.83
CA VAL A 8 -2.98 -15.00 0.09
C VAL A 8 -3.18 -14.57 1.54
N LYS A 9 -2.99 -15.51 2.45
CA LYS A 9 -3.06 -15.28 3.89
C LYS A 9 -2.12 -14.14 4.32
N ASN A 10 -2.54 -13.34 5.29
CA ASN A 10 -1.80 -12.23 5.89
C ASN A 10 -1.62 -11.01 4.99
N GLN A 11 -2.25 -11.00 3.82
CA GLN A 11 -2.31 -9.84 2.95
C GLN A 11 -3.77 -9.42 2.84
N PHE A 12 -4.05 -8.14 3.07
CA PHE A 12 -5.43 -7.66 3.17
C PHE A 12 -5.63 -6.37 2.41
N VAL A 13 -6.84 -6.19 1.88
CA VAL A 13 -7.32 -4.89 1.40
C VAL A 13 -8.42 -4.44 2.35
N LEU A 14 -8.29 -3.21 2.84
CA LEU A 14 -9.26 -2.60 3.75
C LEU A 14 -9.89 -1.40 3.05
N ARG A 15 -11.19 -1.23 3.23
CA ARG A 15 -11.93 -0.08 2.69
C ARG A 15 -12.70 0.56 3.83
N ASP A 16 -12.52 1.87 4.02
CA ASP A 16 -13.27 2.62 5.02
C ASP A 16 -14.51 3.27 4.37
N ASP A 17 -15.28 3.99 5.17
CA ASP A 17 -16.52 4.63 4.71
C ASP A 17 -16.27 5.97 4.01
N GLN A 18 -15.02 6.42 3.98
CA GLN A 18 -14.64 7.72 3.40
C GLN A 18 -14.01 7.60 2.01
N GLY A 19 -14.03 6.40 1.45
CA GLY A 19 -13.49 6.16 0.13
C GLY A 19 -12.01 5.84 0.09
N ASN A 20 -11.37 5.63 1.23
CA ASN A 20 -9.97 5.23 1.29
C ASN A 20 -9.85 3.71 1.15
N THR A 21 -8.81 3.27 0.44
CA THR A 21 -8.45 1.86 0.30
C THR A 21 -7.03 1.68 0.80
N PHE A 22 -6.82 0.63 1.59
CA PHE A 22 -5.51 0.35 2.19
C PHE A 22 -5.06 -1.04 1.79
N PHE A 23 -3.76 -1.20 1.60
CA PHE A 23 -3.14 -2.51 1.55
C PHE A 23 -2.40 -2.74 2.85
N GLN A 24 -2.74 -3.83 3.55
CA GLN A 24 -2.08 -4.24 4.78
C GLN A 24 -1.34 -5.56 4.55
N SER A 25 -0.09 -5.61 4.97
CA SER A 25 0.73 -6.82 4.95
C SER A 25 1.06 -7.19 6.39
N TYR A 26 0.62 -8.36 6.82
CA TYR A 26 0.69 -8.78 8.22
C TYR A 26 0.03 -7.74 9.12
N ASN A 27 0.77 -7.05 9.97
CA ASN A 27 0.23 -6.07 10.91
C ASN A 27 0.50 -4.62 10.51
N SER A 28 1.04 -4.39 9.32
CA SER A 28 1.46 -3.06 8.88
C SER A 28 0.64 -2.56 7.71
N ILE A 29 0.21 -1.31 7.76
CA ILE A 29 -0.39 -0.65 6.61
C ILE A 29 0.73 -0.22 5.67
N ILE A 30 0.72 -0.75 4.47
CA ILE A 30 1.78 -0.55 3.47
C ILE A 30 1.43 0.59 2.52
N VAL A 31 0.17 0.65 2.07
CA VAL A 31 -0.29 1.64 1.10
C VAL A 31 -1.64 2.18 1.53
N LYS A 32 -1.83 3.48 1.36
CA LYS A 32 -3.14 4.13 1.42
C LYS A 32 -3.41 4.79 0.07
N ARG A 33 -4.57 4.51 -0.50
CA ARG A 33 -5.10 5.21 -1.67
C ARG A 33 -6.34 5.96 -1.24
N ASP A 34 -6.32 7.29 -1.31
CA ASP A 34 -7.50 8.07 -0.92
C ASP A 34 -8.53 8.12 -2.05
N ILE A 35 -9.65 8.78 -1.78
CA ILE A 35 -10.77 8.87 -2.73
C ILE A 35 -10.35 9.55 -4.05
N ASN A 36 -9.34 10.39 -4.03
CA ASN A 36 -8.82 11.08 -5.20
C ASN A 36 -7.72 10.30 -5.91
N GLY A 37 -7.40 9.10 -5.43
CA GLY A 37 -6.36 8.28 -6.02
C GLY A 37 -4.95 8.63 -5.57
N VAL A 38 -4.79 9.51 -4.58
CA VAL A 38 -3.48 9.88 -4.05
C VAL A 38 -2.94 8.74 -3.20
N ILE A 39 -1.70 8.35 -3.47
CA ILE A 39 -1.03 7.22 -2.81
C ILE A 39 -0.08 7.75 -1.73
N THR A 40 -0.23 7.18 -0.54
CA THR A 40 0.70 7.38 0.58
C THR A 40 1.21 6.01 1.00
N LEU A 41 2.51 5.88 1.22
CA LEU A 41 3.13 4.63 1.64
C LEU A 41 3.40 4.66 3.14
N GLY A 42 3.21 3.52 3.79
CA GLY A 42 3.59 3.36 5.20
C GLY A 42 5.10 3.18 5.34
N ASN A 43 5.59 3.28 6.57
CA ASN A 43 7.02 3.17 6.86
C ASN A 43 7.60 1.81 6.43
N ASP A 44 6.80 0.76 6.47
CA ASP A 44 7.21 -0.61 6.12
C ASP A 44 6.89 -0.97 4.66
N TRP A 45 6.82 0.01 3.77
CA TRP A 45 6.43 -0.21 2.37
C TRP A 45 7.31 -1.21 1.63
N ASP A 46 8.55 -1.41 2.08
CA ASP A 46 9.51 -2.34 1.48
C ASP A 46 10.06 -3.31 2.54
N TYR A 47 9.19 -3.77 3.44
CA TYR A 47 9.57 -4.56 4.60
C TYR A 47 10.19 -5.91 4.25
N SER A 48 9.63 -6.63 3.26
CA SER A 48 10.08 -7.96 2.88
C SER A 48 9.76 -8.24 1.43
N LYS A 49 10.29 -9.36 0.88
CA LYS A 49 9.98 -9.80 -0.47
C LYS A 49 8.48 -10.07 -0.63
N THR A 50 7.85 -10.68 0.37
CA THR A 50 6.41 -10.97 0.35
C THR A 50 5.61 -9.67 0.33
N THR A 51 5.92 -8.74 1.21
CA THR A 51 5.27 -7.42 1.23
C THR A 51 5.44 -6.72 -0.12
N GLY A 52 6.66 -6.71 -0.65
CA GLY A 52 6.95 -6.07 -1.93
C GLY A 52 6.20 -6.67 -3.10
N ARG A 53 6.08 -8.00 -3.13
CA ARG A 53 5.35 -8.69 -4.19
C ARG A 53 3.88 -8.27 -4.23
N TYR A 54 3.21 -8.26 -3.08
CA TYR A 54 1.78 -7.92 -3.02
C TYR A 54 1.55 -6.41 -3.11
N ARG A 55 2.47 -5.59 -2.63
CA ARG A 55 2.46 -4.15 -2.88
C ARG A 55 2.49 -3.88 -4.39
N ASN A 56 3.36 -4.55 -5.13
CA ASN A 56 3.43 -4.41 -6.58
C ASN A 56 2.12 -4.79 -7.25
N LEU A 57 1.48 -5.85 -6.78
CA LEU A 57 0.16 -6.26 -7.30
C LEU A 57 -0.91 -5.20 -6.97
N PHE A 58 -0.90 -4.68 -5.75
CA PHE A 58 -1.88 -3.68 -5.33
C PHE A 58 -1.74 -2.38 -6.13
N LEU A 59 -0.51 -1.91 -6.32
CA LEU A 59 -0.22 -0.69 -7.07
C LEU A 59 -0.19 -0.90 -8.58
N ASN A 60 -0.12 -2.15 -9.03
CA ASN A 60 0.02 -2.52 -10.44
C ASN A 60 1.27 -1.89 -11.06
N GLU A 61 2.39 -2.03 -10.39
CA GLU A 61 3.67 -1.46 -10.83
C GLU A 61 4.84 -2.25 -10.23
N THR A 62 6.06 -1.99 -10.74
CA THR A 62 7.28 -2.60 -10.23
C THR A 62 7.83 -1.79 -9.06
N LYS A 63 8.76 -2.39 -8.29
CA LYS A 63 9.45 -1.67 -7.22
C LYS A 63 10.21 -0.46 -7.77
N GLN A 64 10.84 -0.58 -8.94
CA GLN A 64 11.57 0.53 -9.57
C GLN A 64 10.63 1.69 -9.88
N GLU A 65 9.44 1.41 -10.37
CA GLU A 65 8.44 2.44 -10.62
C GLU A 65 8.00 3.12 -9.33
N THR A 66 7.79 2.34 -8.28
CA THR A 66 7.44 2.87 -6.95
C THR A 66 8.55 3.78 -6.43
N GLU A 67 9.81 3.34 -6.52
CA GLU A 67 10.97 4.13 -6.08
C GLU A 67 11.09 5.46 -6.84
N LYS A 68 10.85 5.45 -8.14
CA LYS A 68 10.85 6.67 -8.95
C LYS A 68 9.76 7.63 -8.52
N LYS A 69 8.59 7.13 -8.19
CA LYS A 69 7.46 7.96 -7.73
C LYS A 69 7.72 8.56 -6.35
N ILE A 70 8.39 7.82 -5.47
CA ILE A 70 8.84 8.36 -4.18
C ILE A 70 9.85 9.48 -4.41
N ALA A 71 10.85 9.25 -5.24
CA ALA A 71 11.91 10.22 -5.51
C ALA A 71 11.38 11.50 -6.16
N SER A 72 10.35 11.40 -7.01
CA SER A 72 9.74 12.54 -7.67
C SER A 72 8.68 13.26 -6.84
N GLY A 73 8.35 12.73 -5.65
CA GLY A 73 7.34 13.32 -4.77
C GLY A 73 5.90 12.95 -5.11
N ILE A 74 5.68 12.08 -6.10
CA ILE A 74 4.33 11.58 -6.42
C ILE A 74 3.77 10.75 -5.27
N TYR A 75 4.61 9.88 -4.69
CA TYR A 75 4.26 9.11 -3.50
C TYR A 75 4.99 9.71 -2.29
N LYS A 76 4.28 9.83 -1.18
CA LYS A 76 4.84 10.25 0.10
C LYS A 76 4.90 9.06 1.05
N ILE A 77 5.84 9.12 1.99
CA ILE A 77 5.95 8.12 3.05
C ILE A 77 5.48 8.77 4.34
N ASP A 78 4.51 8.13 5.00
CA ASP A 78 3.97 8.59 6.28
C ASP A 78 4.25 7.53 7.33
N LYS A 79 5.11 7.85 8.28
CA LYS A 79 5.49 6.93 9.36
C LYS A 79 4.33 6.60 10.29
N ASN A 80 3.29 7.41 10.29
CA ASN A 80 2.13 7.24 11.17
C ASN A 80 0.97 6.52 10.50
N LEU A 81 1.16 6.08 9.29
CA LEU A 81 0.12 5.40 8.53
C LEU A 81 -0.24 4.03 9.11
#